data_fd4077b76c85c9ea7b700957939d6f27
#
_entry.id   fd4077b76c85c9ea7b700957939d6f27
#
_cell.length_a   1.000
_cell.length_b   1.000
_cell.length_c   1.000
_cell.angle_alpha   90.00
_cell.angle_beta   90.00
_cell.angle_gamma   90.00
#
_symmetry.space_group_name_H-M   'P 1'
#
loop_
_entity.id
_entity.type
_entity.pdbx_description
1 polymer ?
#
loop_
_entity_poly.entity_id
_entity_poly.type
_entity_poly.pdbx_seq_one_letter_code
_entity_poly.pdbx_strand_id
1 'polypeptide(L)'
;MNPSLVGSEMCIRDSDRTPFYAESGGQIGDRGGFISKDATGTILDCKKQGKVFLHKAIVDKGSLKNGDVISMSVEKDKRASIAIHHSSTHLMHAALKEVLGDHVQQKGSLVDDNKLRFDFSHSKPLSKEEISAIEDIVNKESLKNLEVTTEIMKLDDAMNSGAQALFGEKYEDEVRVLSMGEKSFSVELCGGTHVNRTGDVGVFVITSQSSVASGVRRIEAVSYTHLTLPTTD
;
A
#
# COMPACT_ATOMS: atom_id res chain seq x y z
N MET A 1 -5.50 -34.05 -24.91
CA MET A 1 -4.33 -33.92 -24.01
C MET A 1 -4.12 -32.45 -23.78
N ASN A 2 -4.41 -31.95 -22.55
CA ASN A 2 -4.04 -30.60 -22.22
C ASN A 2 -2.52 -30.54 -22.03
N PRO A 3 -1.80 -29.64 -22.71
CA PRO A 3 -0.38 -29.51 -22.51
C PRO A 3 -0.11 -29.13 -21.04
N SER A 4 0.79 -29.86 -20.40
CA SER A 4 1.29 -29.47 -19.09
C SER A 4 2.12 -28.21 -19.25
N LEU A 5 1.64 -27.11 -18.70
CA LEU A 5 2.32 -25.82 -18.74
C LEU A 5 3.38 -25.79 -17.63
N VAL A 6 4.58 -26.28 -17.90
CA VAL A 6 5.75 -26.12 -17.03
C VAL A 6 6.48 -24.84 -17.45
N GLY A 7 6.71 -23.92 -16.52
CA GLY A 7 7.48 -22.69 -16.76
C GLY A 7 6.77 -21.61 -17.58
N SER A 8 5.44 -21.70 -17.79
CA SER A 8 4.66 -20.69 -18.50
C SER A 8 3.83 -19.83 -17.54
N GLU A 9 3.70 -18.55 -17.86
CA GLU A 9 2.77 -17.65 -17.14
C GLU A 9 1.33 -18.12 -17.34
N MET A 10 0.57 -18.17 -16.24
CA MET A 10 -0.84 -18.49 -16.25
C MET A 10 -1.63 -17.57 -15.30
N CYS A 11 -2.93 -17.47 -15.53
CA CYS A 11 -3.83 -16.83 -14.59
C CYS A 11 -4.63 -17.88 -13.83
N ILE A 12 -4.56 -17.86 -12.51
CA ILE A 12 -5.45 -18.61 -11.62
C ILE A 12 -6.65 -17.72 -11.35
N ARG A 13 -7.83 -18.14 -11.79
CA ARG A 13 -9.11 -17.42 -11.61
C ARG A 13 -10.00 -18.19 -10.64
N ASP A 14 -10.96 -17.44 -10.05
CA ASP A 14 -12.05 -18.03 -9.26
C ASP A 14 -11.59 -18.90 -8.09
N SER A 15 -10.60 -18.42 -7.35
CA SER A 15 -10.37 -18.97 -6.02
C SER A 15 -11.53 -18.52 -5.11
N ASP A 16 -12.14 -19.45 -4.38
CA ASP A 16 -13.23 -19.18 -3.41
C ASP A 16 -12.79 -18.19 -2.31
N ARG A 17 -11.50 -18.13 -2.04
CA ARG A 17 -10.84 -17.18 -1.13
C ARG A 17 -9.35 -17.06 -1.47
N THR A 18 -8.78 -15.90 -1.15
CA THR A 18 -7.35 -15.63 -1.36
C THR A 18 -6.76 -14.89 -0.16
N PRO A 19 -5.52 -15.21 0.27
CA PRO A 19 -4.78 -14.42 1.24
C PRO A 19 -4.08 -13.21 0.60
N PHE A 20 -4.08 -13.10 -0.74
CA PHE A 20 -3.37 -12.06 -1.48
C PHE A 20 -4.19 -10.77 -1.56
N TYR A 21 -3.55 -9.65 -1.25
CA TYR A 21 -4.08 -8.34 -1.58
C TYR A 21 -4.04 -8.15 -3.09
N ALA A 22 -5.15 -7.78 -3.67
CA ALA A 22 -5.22 -7.42 -5.09
C ALA A 22 -4.90 -5.95 -5.27
N GLU A 23 -4.09 -5.62 -6.29
CA GLU A 23 -3.72 -4.24 -6.63
C GLU A 23 -4.95 -3.31 -6.61
N SER A 24 -4.89 -2.29 -5.76
CA SER A 24 -5.95 -1.29 -5.56
C SER A 24 -5.42 -0.09 -4.81
N GLY A 25 -6.04 1.11 -4.98
CA GLY A 25 -5.73 2.31 -4.18
C GLY A 25 -4.27 2.78 -4.28
N GLY A 26 -3.55 2.40 -5.34
CA GLY A 26 -2.12 2.69 -5.50
C GLY A 26 -1.18 1.69 -4.85
N GLN A 27 -1.66 0.75 -4.03
CA GLN A 27 -0.85 -0.36 -3.51
C GLN A 27 -0.80 -1.48 -4.54
N ILE A 28 0.41 -2.00 -4.83
CA ILE A 28 0.61 -3.16 -5.70
C ILE A 28 0.02 -4.44 -5.11
N GLY A 29 -0.27 -5.42 -5.97
CA GLY A 29 -0.72 -6.75 -5.57
C GLY A 29 0.37 -7.53 -4.83
N ASP A 30 -0.06 -8.43 -3.95
CA ASP A 30 0.86 -9.32 -3.25
C ASP A 30 1.50 -10.34 -4.18
N ARG A 31 2.66 -10.81 -3.75
CA ARG A 31 3.41 -11.92 -4.34
C ARG A 31 3.56 -13.06 -3.34
N GLY A 32 3.88 -14.25 -3.86
CA GLY A 32 4.09 -15.41 -3.00
C GLY A 32 4.15 -16.71 -3.76
N GLY A 33 3.68 -17.78 -3.15
CA GLY A 33 3.70 -19.10 -3.75
C GLY A 33 2.39 -19.85 -3.62
N PHE A 34 2.27 -20.93 -4.37
CA PHE A 34 1.19 -21.90 -4.21
C PHE A 34 1.73 -23.32 -4.27
N ILE A 35 1.04 -24.22 -3.58
CA ILE A 35 1.30 -25.66 -3.58
C ILE A 35 -0.03 -26.37 -3.74
N SER A 36 -0.08 -27.34 -4.65
CA SER A 36 -1.15 -28.33 -4.76
C SER A 36 -0.58 -29.75 -4.61
N LYS A 37 -1.44 -30.75 -4.76
CA LYS A 37 -1.01 -32.15 -4.78
C LYS A 37 -0.01 -32.43 -5.91
N ASP A 38 -0.25 -31.84 -7.10
CA ASP A 38 0.44 -32.20 -8.34
C ASP A 38 1.26 -31.03 -8.93
N ALA A 39 1.27 -29.86 -8.26
CA ALA A 39 2.01 -28.69 -8.74
C ALA A 39 2.49 -27.78 -7.61
N THR A 40 3.58 -27.08 -7.90
CA THR A 40 4.06 -25.93 -7.11
C THR A 40 4.35 -24.77 -8.04
N GLY A 41 4.25 -23.54 -7.53
CA GLY A 41 4.55 -22.38 -8.34
C GLY A 41 4.60 -21.08 -7.57
N THR A 42 4.96 -20.03 -8.31
CA THR A 42 5.16 -18.67 -7.82
C THR A 42 4.04 -17.76 -8.30
N ILE A 43 3.44 -16.99 -7.39
CA ILE A 43 2.47 -15.95 -7.70
C ILE A 43 3.22 -14.62 -7.81
N LEU A 44 3.17 -14.02 -8.99
CA LEU A 44 3.89 -12.80 -9.34
C LEU A 44 3.11 -11.52 -9.08
N ASP A 45 1.76 -11.61 -9.13
CA ASP A 45 0.88 -10.46 -9.00
C ASP A 45 -0.55 -10.93 -8.68
N CYS A 46 -1.32 -10.06 -8.04
CA CYS A 46 -2.73 -10.27 -7.78
C CYS A 46 -3.52 -9.02 -8.17
N LYS A 47 -4.53 -9.19 -9.02
CA LYS A 47 -5.44 -8.14 -9.48
C LYS A 47 -6.89 -8.51 -9.22
N LYS A 48 -7.78 -7.52 -9.24
CA LYS A 48 -9.21 -7.73 -9.10
C LYS A 48 -9.94 -7.29 -10.38
N GLN A 49 -10.82 -8.15 -10.88
CA GLN A 49 -11.73 -7.82 -11.99
C GLN A 49 -13.17 -8.07 -11.53
N GLY A 50 -13.89 -7.00 -11.20
CA GLY A 50 -15.17 -7.11 -10.51
C GLY A 50 -15.01 -7.79 -9.16
N LYS A 51 -15.69 -8.92 -8.93
CA LYS A 51 -15.58 -9.73 -7.70
C LYS A 51 -14.53 -10.85 -7.78
N VAL A 52 -13.87 -11.03 -8.93
CA VAL A 52 -12.93 -12.12 -9.19
C VAL A 52 -11.50 -11.69 -8.92
N PHE A 53 -10.74 -12.51 -8.19
CA PHE A 53 -9.30 -12.33 -7.98
C PHE A 53 -8.52 -13.07 -9.07
N LEU A 54 -7.61 -12.35 -9.73
CA LEU A 54 -6.75 -12.85 -10.78
C LEU A 54 -5.32 -12.93 -10.27
N HIS A 55 -4.78 -14.14 -10.13
CA HIS A 55 -3.40 -14.34 -9.72
C HIS A 55 -2.55 -14.66 -10.97
N LYS A 56 -1.61 -13.78 -11.30
CA LYS A 56 -0.60 -14.07 -12.31
C LYS A 56 0.45 -14.99 -11.69
N ALA A 57 0.62 -16.18 -12.23
CA ALA A 57 1.48 -17.20 -11.64
C ALA A 57 2.36 -17.89 -12.68
N ILE A 58 3.46 -18.49 -12.19
CA ILE A 58 4.30 -19.44 -12.94
C ILE A 58 4.18 -20.79 -12.24
N VAL A 59 3.96 -21.86 -13.03
CA VAL A 59 4.02 -23.22 -12.52
C VAL A 59 5.47 -23.68 -12.59
N ASP A 60 6.12 -23.82 -11.45
CA ASP A 60 7.54 -24.22 -11.38
C ASP A 60 7.70 -25.73 -11.56
N LYS A 61 6.76 -26.52 -11.01
CA LYS A 61 6.75 -27.99 -11.12
C LYS A 61 5.31 -28.50 -11.26
N GLY A 62 5.16 -29.57 -12.06
CA GLY A 62 3.89 -30.25 -12.24
C GLY A 62 2.90 -29.53 -13.14
N SER A 63 1.62 -29.71 -12.91
CA SER A 63 0.54 -29.05 -13.67
C SER A 63 -0.68 -28.79 -12.80
N LEU A 64 -1.34 -27.66 -13.02
CA LEU A 64 -2.63 -27.32 -12.42
C LEU A 64 -3.79 -27.60 -13.37
N LYS A 65 -4.90 -28.05 -12.80
CA LYS A 65 -6.17 -28.26 -13.52
C LYS A 65 -7.28 -27.49 -12.82
N ASN A 66 -8.33 -27.21 -13.57
CA ASN A 66 -9.52 -26.64 -13.00
C ASN A 66 -10.12 -27.56 -11.93
N GLY A 67 -10.43 -27.02 -10.76
CA GLY A 67 -10.93 -27.77 -9.62
C GLY A 67 -9.86 -28.27 -8.64
N ASP A 68 -8.58 -28.07 -8.93
CA ASP A 68 -7.51 -28.41 -8.00
C ASP A 68 -7.57 -27.55 -6.72
N VAL A 69 -7.34 -28.19 -5.59
CA VAL A 69 -7.20 -27.48 -4.30
C VAL A 69 -5.76 -27.03 -4.18
N ILE A 70 -5.57 -25.72 -3.98
CA ILE A 70 -4.26 -25.10 -3.81
C ILE A 70 -4.14 -24.45 -2.43
N SER A 71 -2.96 -24.57 -1.82
CA SER A 71 -2.56 -23.78 -0.65
C SER A 71 -1.72 -22.63 -1.10
N MET A 72 -2.12 -21.41 -0.75
CA MET A 72 -1.45 -20.16 -1.13
C MET A 72 -0.74 -19.54 0.07
N SER A 73 0.46 -19.00 -0.15
CA SER A 73 1.24 -18.31 0.87
C SER A 73 1.79 -16.99 0.33
N VAL A 74 1.55 -15.91 1.08
CA VAL A 74 2.05 -14.57 0.73
C VAL A 74 3.50 -14.43 1.16
N GLU A 75 4.31 -13.72 0.39
CA GLU A 75 5.68 -13.32 0.72
C GLU A 75 5.65 -12.26 1.82
N LYS A 76 5.86 -12.71 3.07
CA LYS A 76 5.61 -11.90 4.28
C LYS A 76 6.48 -10.64 4.35
N ASP A 77 7.75 -10.74 3.97
CA ASP A 77 8.68 -9.61 4.08
C ASP A 77 8.31 -8.50 3.11
N LYS A 78 7.92 -8.84 1.87
CA LYS A 78 7.43 -7.85 0.91
C LYS A 78 6.13 -7.20 1.35
N ARG A 79 5.16 -8.00 1.83
CA ARG A 79 3.92 -7.44 2.39
C ARG A 79 4.20 -6.50 3.57
N ALA A 80 5.15 -6.85 4.44
CA ALA A 80 5.54 -5.99 5.55
C ALA A 80 6.11 -4.65 5.05
N SER A 81 7.05 -4.68 4.08
CA SER A 81 7.59 -3.45 3.47
C SER A 81 6.51 -2.60 2.80
N ILE A 82 5.59 -3.22 2.06
CA ILE A 82 4.46 -2.53 1.45
C ILE A 82 3.56 -1.89 2.52
N ALA A 83 3.25 -2.60 3.61
CA ALA A 83 2.43 -2.08 4.70
C ALA A 83 3.10 -0.89 5.41
N ILE A 84 4.42 -0.91 5.58
CA ILE A 84 5.23 0.19 6.08
C ILE A 84 5.10 1.41 5.16
N HIS A 85 5.38 1.27 3.87
CA HIS A 85 5.28 2.35 2.90
C HIS A 85 3.86 2.90 2.77
N HIS A 86 2.84 2.02 2.84
CA HIS A 86 1.45 2.46 2.77
C HIS A 86 1.04 3.29 4.00
N SER A 87 1.40 2.83 5.20
CA SER A 87 1.14 3.57 6.43
C SER A 87 1.90 4.90 6.46
N SER A 88 3.16 4.90 5.98
CA SER A 88 3.94 6.14 5.81
C SER A 88 3.29 7.13 4.86
N THR A 89 2.63 6.64 3.80
CA THR A 89 1.90 7.48 2.84
C THR A 89 0.78 8.27 3.54
N HIS A 90 0.02 7.63 4.42
CA HIS A 90 -1.05 8.28 5.17
C HIS A 90 -0.51 9.31 6.17
N LEU A 91 0.53 8.97 6.95
CA LEU A 91 1.17 9.93 7.86
C LEU A 91 1.76 11.12 7.10
N MET A 92 2.42 10.87 5.96
CA MET A 92 2.96 11.93 5.10
C MET A 92 1.85 12.80 4.50
N HIS A 93 0.72 12.23 4.07
CA HIS A 93 -0.40 13.00 3.54
C HIS A 93 -0.96 13.97 4.60
N ALA A 94 -1.14 13.52 5.84
CA ALA A 94 -1.55 14.38 6.95
C ALA A 94 -0.49 15.46 7.24
N ALA A 95 0.80 15.12 7.26
CA ALA A 95 1.89 16.07 7.46
C ALA A 95 1.98 17.12 6.33
N LEU A 96 1.78 16.70 5.08
CA LEU A 96 1.70 17.63 3.93
C LEU A 96 0.58 18.66 4.10
N LYS A 97 -0.58 18.25 4.60
CA LYS A 97 -1.67 19.18 4.88
C LYS A 97 -1.34 20.13 6.02
N GLU A 98 -0.72 19.64 7.09
CA GLU A 98 -0.31 20.46 8.22
C GLU A 98 0.70 21.55 7.81
N VAL A 99 1.68 21.19 6.96
CA VAL A 99 2.76 22.11 6.54
C VAL A 99 2.34 23.03 5.40
N LEU A 100 1.61 22.52 4.40
CA LEU A 100 1.31 23.24 3.17
C LEU A 100 -0.12 23.80 3.13
N GLY A 101 -1.04 23.23 3.92
CA GLY A 101 -2.44 23.65 4.02
C GLY A 101 -3.44 22.68 3.38
N ASP A 102 -4.73 22.95 3.59
CA ASP A 102 -5.87 22.09 3.23
C ASP A 102 -6.09 21.87 1.73
N HIS A 103 -5.44 22.66 0.87
CA HIS A 103 -5.50 22.49 -0.58
C HIS A 103 -4.79 21.22 -1.06
N VAL A 104 -3.97 20.60 -0.20
CA VAL A 104 -3.29 19.34 -0.52
C VAL A 104 -4.31 18.21 -0.63
N GLN A 105 -4.43 17.66 -1.82
CA GLN A 105 -5.29 16.52 -2.13
C GLN A 105 -4.50 15.49 -2.95
N GLN A 106 -4.69 14.22 -2.65
CA GLN A 106 -4.09 13.16 -3.45
C GLN A 106 -4.59 13.22 -4.90
N LYS A 107 -3.67 13.13 -5.85
CA LYS A 107 -3.91 13.01 -7.29
C LYS A 107 -3.43 11.69 -7.87
N GLY A 108 -2.59 10.97 -7.15
CA GLY A 108 -2.10 9.65 -7.48
C GLY A 108 -1.25 9.08 -6.37
N SER A 109 -1.14 7.77 -6.32
CA SER A 109 -0.28 7.05 -5.37
C SER A 109 0.28 5.80 -6.02
N LEU A 110 1.47 5.40 -5.60
CA LEU A 110 2.05 4.09 -5.84
C LEU A 110 2.80 3.67 -4.58
N VAL A 111 2.48 2.49 -4.09
CA VAL A 111 3.11 1.90 -2.92
C VAL A 111 3.61 0.51 -3.30
N ASP A 112 4.92 0.31 -3.23
CA ASP A 112 5.58 -0.97 -3.46
C ASP A 112 6.52 -1.35 -2.31
N ASP A 113 7.23 -2.46 -2.44
CA ASP A 113 8.14 -2.99 -1.44
C ASP A 113 9.45 -2.17 -1.31
N ASN A 114 9.74 -1.25 -2.24
CA ASN A 114 10.98 -0.47 -2.26
C ASN A 114 10.76 1.00 -1.87
N LYS A 115 9.60 1.56 -2.22
CA LYS A 115 9.28 2.98 -1.99
C LYS A 115 7.79 3.26 -2.03
N LEU A 116 7.46 4.47 -1.62
CA LEU A 116 6.17 5.09 -1.91
C LEU A 116 6.34 6.27 -2.87
N ARG A 117 5.31 6.54 -3.66
CA ARG A 117 5.19 7.70 -4.52
C ARG A 117 3.82 8.33 -4.30
N PHE A 118 3.81 9.63 -4.11
CA PHE A 118 2.60 10.39 -3.83
C PHE A 118 2.51 11.63 -4.70
N ASP A 119 1.46 11.73 -5.49
CA ASP A 119 1.17 12.88 -6.34
C ASP A 119 0.04 13.69 -5.69
N PHE A 120 0.22 14.99 -5.54
CA PHE A 120 -0.73 15.84 -4.82
C PHE A 120 -0.84 17.25 -5.42
N SER A 121 -1.96 17.91 -5.14
CA SER A 121 -2.22 19.28 -5.57
C SER A 121 -1.34 20.27 -4.80
N HIS A 122 -0.38 20.88 -5.51
CA HIS A 122 0.43 21.98 -5.00
C HIS A 122 1.12 22.68 -6.18
N SER A 123 1.19 24.03 -6.13
CA SER A 123 1.63 24.82 -7.28
C SER A 123 3.14 25.08 -7.35
N LYS A 124 3.84 24.96 -6.21
CA LYS A 124 5.27 25.32 -6.10
C LYS A 124 6.11 24.10 -5.70
N PRO A 125 7.41 24.07 -6.02
CA PRO A 125 8.36 23.14 -5.40
C PRO A 125 8.36 23.34 -3.87
N LEU A 126 8.49 22.25 -3.11
CA LEU A 126 8.68 22.34 -1.66
C LEU A 126 10.10 22.88 -1.38
N SER A 127 10.19 23.76 -0.40
CA SER A 127 11.47 24.21 0.14
C SER A 127 12.15 23.09 0.96
N LYS A 128 13.42 23.25 1.28
CA LYS A 128 14.14 22.30 2.14
C LYS A 128 13.55 22.27 3.55
N GLU A 129 13.12 23.43 4.02
CA GLU A 129 12.49 23.62 5.34
C GLU A 129 11.14 22.91 5.41
N GLU A 130 10.32 23.00 4.35
CA GLU A 130 9.04 22.29 4.26
C GLU A 130 9.26 20.77 4.22
N ILE A 131 10.23 20.28 3.43
CA ILE A 131 10.58 18.85 3.39
C ILE A 131 11.01 18.37 4.78
N SER A 132 11.93 19.08 5.44
CA SER A 132 12.40 18.72 6.78
C SER A 132 11.25 18.72 7.79
N ALA A 133 10.35 19.71 7.75
CA ALA A 133 9.20 19.77 8.64
C ALA A 133 8.24 18.57 8.44
N ILE A 134 8.00 18.16 7.18
CA ILE A 134 7.17 16.99 6.87
C ILE A 134 7.82 15.71 7.41
N GLU A 135 9.12 15.52 7.19
CA GLU A 135 9.88 14.37 7.69
C GLU A 135 9.86 14.33 9.22
N ASP A 136 10.06 15.47 9.89
CA ASP A 136 10.05 15.59 11.34
C ASP A 136 8.68 15.22 11.92
N ILE A 137 7.57 15.66 11.31
CA ILE A 137 6.21 15.33 11.74
C ILE A 137 5.96 13.84 11.60
N VAL A 138 6.25 13.24 10.42
CA VAL A 138 6.04 11.81 10.18
C VAL A 138 6.86 10.97 11.15
N ASN A 139 8.14 11.29 11.32
CA ASN A 139 9.03 10.56 12.23
C ASN A 139 8.60 10.71 13.71
N LYS A 140 8.10 11.89 14.10
CA LYS A 140 7.55 12.13 15.45
C LYS A 140 6.29 11.29 15.70
N GLU A 141 5.35 11.20 14.74
CA GLU A 141 4.17 10.35 14.86
C GLU A 141 4.55 8.86 14.89
N SER A 142 5.54 8.46 14.09
CA SER A 142 6.10 7.12 14.09
C SER A 142 6.66 6.75 15.47
N LEU A 143 7.50 7.60 16.06
CA LEU A 143 8.15 7.37 17.37
C LEU A 143 7.16 7.26 18.54
N LYS A 144 5.94 7.78 18.42
CA LYS A 144 4.91 7.62 19.47
C LYS A 144 4.45 6.17 19.62
N ASN A 145 4.66 5.32 18.62
CA ASN A 145 4.35 3.90 18.62
C ASN A 145 2.89 3.61 19.04
N LEU A 146 1.96 4.37 18.49
CA LEU A 146 0.52 4.22 18.76
C LEU A 146 -0.10 3.10 17.92
N GLU A 147 -1.17 2.51 18.44
CA GLU A 147 -1.93 1.49 17.71
C GLU A 147 -2.58 2.10 16.45
N VAL A 148 -2.54 1.35 15.35
CA VAL A 148 -3.23 1.68 14.11
C VAL A 148 -4.57 0.94 14.14
N THR A 149 -5.66 1.69 14.16
CA THR A 149 -7.01 1.14 14.28
C THR A 149 -7.74 1.13 12.95
N THR A 150 -8.61 0.15 12.79
CA THR A 150 -9.44 -0.01 11.60
C THR A 150 -10.87 -0.31 12.01
N GLU A 151 -11.81 0.45 11.48
CA GLU A 151 -13.24 0.27 11.72
C GLU A 151 -13.99 0.14 10.40
N ILE A 152 -15.02 -0.71 10.38
CA ILE A 152 -15.95 -0.81 9.26
C ILE A 152 -17.20 -0.07 9.66
N MET A 153 -17.59 0.92 8.85
CA MET A 153 -18.79 1.73 9.10
C MET A 153 -19.44 2.17 7.79
N LYS A 154 -20.63 2.74 7.89
CA LYS A 154 -21.29 3.31 6.72
C LYS A 154 -20.52 4.50 6.17
N LEU A 155 -20.54 4.69 4.86
CA LEU A 155 -19.83 5.79 4.19
C LEU A 155 -20.22 7.16 4.77
N ASP A 156 -21.51 7.41 5.00
CA ASP A 156 -21.98 8.66 5.57
C ASP A 156 -21.42 8.91 6.98
N ASP A 157 -21.36 7.87 7.82
CA ASP A 157 -20.82 7.97 9.18
C ASP A 157 -19.31 8.24 9.13
N ALA A 158 -18.59 7.60 8.22
CA ALA A 158 -17.17 7.83 7.99
C ALA A 158 -16.88 9.27 7.54
N MET A 159 -17.65 9.79 6.61
CA MET A 159 -17.51 11.18 6.15
C MET A 159 -17.82 12.19 7.28
N ASN A 160 -18.82 11.91 8.10
CA ASN A 160 -19.18 12.74 9.26
C ASN A 160 -18.12 12.69 10.36
N SER A 161 -17.36 11.60 10.48
CA SER A 161 -16.23 11.49 11.42
C SER A 161 -14.97 12.24 10.96
N GLY A 162 -14.99 12.85 9.75
CA GLY A 162 -13.86 13.57 9.17
C GLY A 162 -12.88 12.67 8.40
N ALA A 163 -13.26 11.42 8.11
CA ALA A 163 -12.43 10.54 7.29
C ALA A 163 -12.27 11.10 5.87
N GLN A 164 -11.02 11.04 5.37
CA GLN A 164 -10.72 11.52 4.03
C GLN A 164 -10.96 10.42 3.01
N ALA A 165 -11.77 10.73 2.00
CA ALA A 165 -11.98 9.88 0.85
C ALA A 165 -10.98 10.23 -0.26
N LEU A 166 -10.46 9.23 -0.97
CA LEU A 166 -9.58 9.43 -2.11
C LEU A 166 -10.39 9.97 -3.30
N PHE A 167 -9.82 10.94 -4.00
CA PHE A 167 -10.46 11.55 -5.15
C PHE A 167 -10.61 10.54 -6.30
N GLY A 168 -11.85 10.38 -6.80
CA GLY A 168 -12.15 9.54 -7.96
C GLY A 168 -12.37 8.06 -7.67
N GLU A 169 -12.28 7.61 -6.43
CA GLU A 169 -12.68 6.25 -6.04
C GLU A 169 -14.18 6.14 -5.82
N LYS A 170 -14.72 4.98 -6.16
CA LYS A 170 -16.10 4.61 -5.86
C LYS A 170 -16.11 3.74 -4.61
N TYR A 171 -16.84 4.19 -3.61
CA TYR A 171 -16.99 3.46 -2.36
C TYR A 171 -18.33 2.71 -2.33
N GLU A 172 -18.33 1.57 -1.67
CA GLU A 172 -19.55 0.82 -1.33
C GLU A 172 -20.24 1.49 -0.12
N ASP A 173 -21.43 1.01 0.24
CA ASP A 173 -22.19 1.56 1.38
C ASP A 173 -21.45 1.41 2.72
N GLU A 174 -20.63 0.36 2.86
CA GLU A 174 -19.74 0.12 3.99
C GLU A 174 -18.29 0.32 3.57
N VAL A 175 -17.55 1.07 4.37
CA VAL A 175 -16.15 1.44 4.11
C VAL A 175 -15.28 1.10 5.31
N ARG A 176 -13.99 0.84 5.02
CA ARG A 176 -12.97 0.63 6.04
C ARG A 176 -12.28 1.96 6.32
N VAL A 177 -12.44 2.47 7.53
CA VAL A 177 -11.79 3.67 8.05
C VAL A 177 -10.53 3.27 8.79
N LEU A 178 -9.41 3.84 8.38
CA LEU A 178 -8.11 3.66 9.00
C LEU A 178 -7.77 4.92 9.82
N SER A 179 -7.40 4.74 11.09
CA SER A 179 -6.96 5.84 11.96
C SER A 179 -5.57 5.54 12.52
N MET A 180 -4.69 6.53 12.48
CA MET A 180 -3.33 6.43 13.00
C MET A 180 -2.78 7.76 13.51
N GLY A 181 -1.81 7.68 14.42
CA GLY A 181 -1.17 8.82 15.04
C GLY A 181 -1.94 9.40 16.24
N GLU A 182 -1.33 10.40 16.89
CA GLU A 182 -1.91 11.02 18.08
C GLU A 182 -3.19 11.78 17.75
N LYS A 183 -4.26 11.55 18.54
CA LYS A 183 -5.58 12.15 18.32
C LYS A 183 -6.13 11.92 16.91
N SER A 184 -5.88 10.73 16.35
CA SER A 184 -6.27 10.39 14.97
C SER A 184 -5.66 11.37 13.96
N PHE A 185 -4.33 11.55 14.02
CA PHE A 185 -3.58 12.46 13.16
C PHE A 185 -3.85 12.24 11.67
N SER A 186 -4.04 10.98 11.25
CA SER A 186 -4.54 10.61 9.93
C SER A 186 -5.77 9.73 10.07
N VAL A 187 -6.86 10.10 9.38
CA VAL A 187 -8.11 9.32 9.29
C VAL A 187 -8.51 9.25 7.82
N GLU A 188 -8.43 8.06 7.23
CA GLU A 188 -8.66 7.90 5.79
C GLU A 188 -9.46 6.64 5.46
N LEU A 189 -10.22 6.68 4.36
CA LEU A 189 -10.87 5.50 3.78
C LEU A 189 -9.81 4.68 3.05
N CYS A 190 -9.45 3.53 3.60
CA CYS A 190 -8.39 2.71 3.00
C CYS A 190 -8.61 1.21 3.19
N GLY A 191 -8.63 0.47 2.06
CA GLY A 191 -8.71 -1.00 2.03
C GLY A 191 -7.36 -1.71 1.98
N GLY A 192 -6.24 -0.97 2.02
CA GLY A 192 -4.89 -1.50 1.89
C GLY A 192 -4.36 -2.27 3.10
N THR A 193 -3.11 -2.71 3.00
CA THR A 193 -2.40 -3.36 4.10
C THR A 193 -1.59 -2.33 4.88
N HIS A 194 -1.64 -2.39 6.21
CA HIS A 194 -1.02 -1.43 7.10
C HIS A 194 -0.27 -2.10 8.24
N VAL A 195 0.62 -1.34 8.87
CA VAL A 195 1.30 -1.74 10.11
C VAL A 195 0.30 -1.78 11.27
N ASN A 196 0.65 -2.52 12.33
CA ASN A 196 -0.19 -2.59 13.52
C ASN A 196 0.02 -1.38 14.45
N ARG A 197 1.20 -0.81 14.43
CA ARG A 197 1.59 0.33 15.27
C ARG A 197 2.37 1.35 14.44
N THR A 198 2.26 2.63 14.76
CA THR A 198 3.00 3.68 14.04
C THR A 198 4.51 3.51 14.15
N GLY A 199 5.02 2.91 15.23
CA GLY A 199 6.44 2.59 15.42
C GLY A 199 7.00 1.59 14.42
N ASP A 200 6.16 0.74 13.84
CA ASP A 200 6.57 -0.21 12.80
C ASP A 200 6.94 0.48 11.48
N VAL A 201 6.57 1.75 11.30
CA VAL A 201 6.95 2.57 10.15
C VAL A 201 8.46 2.79 10.10
N GLY A 202 9.13 2.91 11.26
CA GLY A 202 10.57 3.20 11.33
C GLY A 202 10.91 4.63 10.93
N VAL A 203 12.06 4.82 10.29
CA VAL A 203 12.54 6.14 9.86
C VAL A 203 12.04 6.44 8.45
N PHE A 204 11.32 7.55 8.31
CA PHE A 204 10.79 8.05 7.05
C PHE A 204 11.70 9.13 6.46
N VAL A 205 11.99 9.05 5.15
CA VAL A 205 12.81 10.02 4.41
C VAL A 205 12.23 10.27 3.02
N ILE A 206 12.12 11.54 2.65
CA ILE A 206 11.75 11.98 1.29
C ILE A 206 13.00 11.93 0.41
N THR A 207 13.00 11.08 -0.61
CA THR A 207 14.14 10.86 -1.48
C THR A 207 14.17 11.77 -2.70
N SER A 208 12.99 12.21 -3.17
CA SER A 208 12.88 13.11 -4.31
C SER A 208 11.57 13.88 -4.34
N GLN A 209 11.59 15.02 -5.02
CA GLN A 209 10.39 15.74 -5.44
C GLN A 209 10.48 16.17 -6.91
N SER A 210 9.34 16.18 -7.59
CA SER A 210 9.25 16.60 -8.99
C SER A 210 7.89 17.22 -9.32
N SER A 211 7.75 17.79 -10.52
CA SER A 211 6.46 18.21 -11.07
C SER A 211 5.93 17.14 -12.01
N VAL A 212 4.64 16.82 -11.91
CA VAL A 212 3.98 15.86 -12.81
C VAL A 212 3.14 16.59 -13.86
N ALA A 213 2.44 17.63 -13.43
CA ALA A 213 1.58 18.46 -14.28
C ALA A 213 1.44 19.86 -13.64
N SER A 214 0.78 20.78 -14.32
CA SER A 214 0.46 22.09 -13.75
C SER A 214 -0.35 21.90 -12.47
N GLY A 215 0.15 22.44 -11.35
CA GLY A 215 -0.50 22.36 -10.05
C GLY A 215 -0.44 20.96 -9.39
N VAL A 216 0.36 20.02 -9.90
CA VAL A 216 0.54 18.68 -9.32
C VAL A 216 2.02 18.41 -9.05
N ARG A 217 2.33 18.16 -7.79
CA ARG A 217 3.67 17.79 -7.33
C ARG A 217 3.72 16.30 -7.02
N ARG A 218 4.91 15.74 -7.14
CA ARG A 218 5.24 14.34 -6.80
C ARG A 218 6.31 14.33 -5.73
N ILE A 219 6.11 13.48 -4.73
CA ILE A 219 7.12 13.07 -3.76
C ILE A 219 7.35 11.57 -3.93
N GLU A 220 8.62 11.15 -3.87
CA GLU A 220 9.00 9.79 -3.59
C GLU A 220 9.68 9.74 -2.22
N ALA A 221 9.35 8.72 -1.45
CA ALA A 221 9.89 8.54 -0.11
C ALA A 221 10.07 7.05 0.20
N VAL A 222 10.85 6.79 1.23
CA VAL A 222 11.13 5.46 1.76
C VAL A 222 10.97 5.46 3.28
N SER A 223 10.63 4.29 3.81
CA SER A 223 10.57 4.09 5.24
C SER A 223 11.25 2.77 5.60
N TYR A 224 12.10 2.79 6.62
CA TYR A 224 12.94 1.67 6.99
C TYR A 224 12.88 1.38 8.48
N THR A 225 12.68 0.12 8.82
CA THR A 225 12.84 -0.38 10.20
C THR A 225 14.30 -0.65 10.56
N HIS A 226 15.18 -0.81 9.55
CA HIS A 226 16.62 -1.04 9.73
C HIS A 226 17.43 -0.10 8.84
N LEU A 227 18.14 0.82 9.47
CA LEU A 227 19.15 1.62 8.78
C LEU A 227 20.46 0.80 8.73
N THR A 228 20.84 0.31 7.57
CA THR A 228 22.22 -0.06 7.30
C THR A 228 22.99 1.22 7.03
N LEU A 229 23.75 1.69 8.01
CA LEU A 229 24.72 2.76 7.76
C LEU A 229 25.73 2.24 6.72
N PRO A 230 26.09 3.04 5.71
CA PRO A 230 27.18 2.65 4.82
C PRO A 230 28.43 2.47 5.68
N THR A 231 29.02 1.27 5.64
CA THR A 231 30.34 1.04 6.15
C THR A 231 31.30 1.83 5.27
N THR A 232 31.86 2.89 5.82
CA THR A 232 33.03 3.56 5.19
C THR A 232 34.21 2.60 5.38
N ASP A 233 34.63 1.96 4.28
CA ASP A 233 35.92 1.31 4.16
C ASP A 233 37.03 2.36 4.13
#